data_44045bd757678ffb76a3544bb1797410
#
_entry.id   44045bd757678ffb76a3544bb1797410
#
_cell.length_a   1.000
_cell.length_b   1.000
_cell.length_c   1.000
_cell.angle_alpha   90.00
_cell.angle_beta   90.00
_cell.angle_gamma   90.00
#
_symmetry.space_group_name_H-M   'P 1'
#
loop_
_entity.id
_entity.type
_entity.pdbx_description
1 polymer ?
#
loop_
_entity_poly.entity_id
_entity_poly.type
_entity_poly.pdbx_seq_one_letter_code
_entity_poly.pdbx_strand_id
1 'polypeptide(L)'
;MHYKTHLQKDTILATCLGEDIHELHLHKNIPLRLMASIMSQQLSTKVAKVIYHRFLDIYGKKEPKPQQILDTSFETLRAIGLSNAKVHYVQNVAAFCIEHNINDKKLLLMSNESIVELLMQIKGVGKWTVEMLLMFSLGREDVFAVDDLGIQQAMVKLYQLDTGNKKVLKENMLQISQQWSPYKTYACLHLWNWKELGVKTP
;
A
#
# COMPACT_ATOMS: atom_id res chain seq x y z
N MET A 1 4.79 19.57 12.84
CA MET A 1 5.41 18.88 11.68
C MET A 1 5.05 19.62 10.40
N HIS A 2 5.97 19.70 9.45
CA HIS A 2 5.86 20.49 8.23
C HIS A 2 4.64 20.14 7.35
N TYR A 3 4.25 18.86 7.27
CA TYR A 3 3.09 18.44 6.48
C TYR A 3 1.75 18.95 7.04
N LYS A 4 1.58 19.03 8.38
CA LYS A 4 0.32 19.50 8.97
C LYS A 4 -0.01 20.93 8.60
N THR A 5 0.97 21.85 8.69
CA THR A 5 0.77 23.24 8.29
C THR A 5 0.33 23.36 6.83
N HIS A 6 0.81 22.46 5.96
CA HIS A 6 0.37 22.43 4.57
C HIS A 6 -1.05 21.89 4.44
N LEU A 7 -1.36 20.75 5.08
CA LEU A 7 -2.67 20.09 4.99
C LEU A 7 -3.78 20.91 5.66
N GLN A 8 -3.48 21.73 6.66
CA GLN A 8 -4.43 22.66 7.31
C GLN A 8 -4.97 23.74 6.37
N LYS A 9 -4.36 23.97 5.20
CA LYS A 9 -4.90 24.88 4.18
C LYS A 9 -6.23 24.37 3.61
N ASP A 10 -6.45 23.06 3.61
CA ASP A 10 -7.76 22.47 3.36
C ASP A 10 -8.54 22.45 4.69
N THR A 11 -9.46 23.40 4.84
CA THR A 11 -10.23 23.60 6.09
C THR A 11 -11.13 22.42 6.42
N ILE A 12 -11.55 21.64 5.42
CA ILE A 12 -12.35 20.43 5.62
C ILE A 12 -11.44 19.30 6.13
N LEU A 13 -10.32 19.04 5.45
CA LEU A 13 -9.33 18.06 5.91
C LEU A 13 -8.79 18.39 7.30
N ALA A 14 -8.61 19.67 7.60
CA ALA A 14 -8.11 20.14 8.89
C ALA A 14 -8.93 19.60 10.08
N THR A 15 -10.22 19.35 9.90
CA THR A 15 -11.11 18.82 10.95
C THR A 15 -10.81 17.37 11.33
N CYS A 16 -10.11 16.63 10.48
CA CYS A 16 -9.74 15.23 10.74
C CYS A 16 -8.23 15.02 11.01
N LEU A 17 -7.43 16.09 11.02
CA LEU A 17 -6.01 16.01 11.37
C LEU A 17 -5.88 15.79 12.89
N GLY A 18 -5.69 14.52 13.28
CA GLY A 18 -5.49 14.11 14.67
C GLY A 18 -4.05 14.35 15.16
N GLU A 19 -3.57 13.48 16.06
CA GLU A 19 -2.20 13.51 16.56
C GLU A 19 -1.17 13.40 15.42
N ASP A 20 0.09 13.72 15.74
CA ASP A 20 1.17 13.63 14.76
C ASP A 20 1.38 12.20 14.30
N ILE A 21 1.41 12.01 12.98
CA ILE A 21 1.78 10.74 12.37
C ILE A 21 3.31 10.66 12.35
N HIS A 22 3.85 9.55 12.84
CA HIS A 22 5.28 9.29 12.78
C HIS A 22 5.79 9.35 11.34
N GLU A 23 7.08 9.63 11.19
CA GLU A 23 7.72 9.68 9.88
C GLU A 23 7.51 8.38 9.11
N LEU A 24 7.33 8.53 7.80
CA LEU A 24 7.29 7.40 6.88
C LEU A 24 8.69 6.79 6.81
N HIS A 25 8.76 5.47 6.91
CA HIS A 25 10.06 4.79 6.94
C HIS A 25 10.34 4.09 5.61
N LEU A 26 11.60 4.23 5.18
CA LEU A 26 12.13 3.40 4.10
C LEU A 26 12.48 2.01 4.66
N HIS A 27 11.84 0.98 4.12
CA HIS A 27 12.16 -0.41 4.42
C HIS A 27 13.19 -0.98 3.44
N LYS A 28 13.90 -2.03 3.88
CA LYS A 28 14.77 -2.83 3.01
C LYS A 28 13.97 -3.98 2.40
N ASN A 29 14.52 -4.55 1.33
CA ASN A 29 13.97 -5.69 0.60
C ASN A 29 12.55 -5.41 0.10
N ILE A 30 12.40 -4.33 -0.67
CA ILE A 30 11.12 -3.87 -1.21
C ILE A 30 10.39 -4.96 -2.00
N PRO A 31 11.06 -5.80 -2.82
CA PRO A 31 10.41 -6.94 -3.46
C PRO A 31 9.72 -7.89 -2.47
N LEU A 32 10.35 -8.19 -1.35
CA LEU A 32 9.74 -9.03 -0.32
C LEU A 32 8.56 -8.34 0.37
N ARG A 33 8.61 -7.02 0.55
CA ARG A 33 7.48 -6.23 1.09
C ARG A 33 6.27 -6.30 0.15
N LEU A 34 6.49 -6.26 -1.17
CA LEU A 34 5.44 -6.45 -2.15
C LEU A 34 4.80 -7.85 -2.02
N MET A 35 5.60 -8.90 -1.90
CA MET A 35 5.10 -10.26 -1.68
C MET A 35 4.33 -10.37 -0.36
N ALA A 36 4.82 -9.77 0.73
CA ALA A 36 4.14 -9.73 2.02
C ALA A 36 2.77 -9.04 1.93
N SER A 37 2.69 -7.95 1.18
CA SER A 37 1.42 -7.25 0.90
C SER A 37 0.42 -8.18 0.19
N ILE A 38 0.86 -8.95 -0.82
CA ILE A 38 0.02 -9.94 -1.51
C ILE A 38 -0.43 -11.04 -0.53
N MET A 39 0.48 -11.57 0.28
CA MET A 39 0.15 -12.60 1.27
C MET A 39 -0.91 -12.13 2.27
N SER A 40 -0.90 -10.85 2.64
CA SER A 40 -1.82 -10.26 3.62
C SER A 40 -3.20 -9.86 3.06
N GLN A 41 -3.38 -9.77 1.74
CA GLN A 41 -4.66 -9.36 1.14
C GLN A 41 -5.84 -10.16 1.69
N GLN A 42 -6.95 -9.47 2.02
CA GLN A 42 -8.19 -10.08 2.54
C GLN A 42 -8.03 -10.88 3.85
N LEU A 43 -6.99 -10.61 4.62
CA LEU A 43 -6.74 -11.25 5.91
C LEU A 43 -6.74 -10.22 7.04
N SER A 44 -7.10 -10.65 8.25
CA SER A 44 -6.85 -9.83 9.43
C SER A 44 -5.35 -9.69 9.69
N THR A 45 -4.94 -8.60 10.33
CA THR A 45 -3.54 -8.34 10.70
C THR A 45 -2.91 -9.51 11.47
N LYS A 46 -3.68 -10.16 12.37
CA LYS A 46 -3.23 -11.31 13.14
C LYS A 46 -2.90 -12.50 12.23
N VAL A 47 -3.80 -12.83 11.30
CA VAL A 47 -3.62 -13.96 10.37
C VAL A 47 -2.48 -13.66 9.39
N ALA A 48 -2.40 -12.45 8.85
CA ALA A 48 -1.32 -12.02 7.96
C ALA A 48 0.06 -12.20 8.61
N LYS A 49 0.22 -11.79 9.88
CA LYS A 49 1.46 -11.99 10.63
C LYS A 49 1.83 -13.47 10.78
N VAL A 50 0.86 -14.34 11.08
CA VAL A 50 1.10 -15.78 11.21
C VAL A 50 1.59 -16.38 9.89
N ILE A 51 0.94 -16.05 8.77
CA ILE A 51 1.34 -16.54 7.43
C ILE A 51 2.74 -16.05 7.07
N TYR A 52 3.03 -14.76 7.33
CA TYR A 52 4.36 -14.21 7.05
C TYR A 52 5.46 -14.87 7.89
N HIS A 53 5.22 -15.15 9.17
CA HIS A 53 6.18 -15.89 9.99
C HIS A 53 6.41 -17.32 9.46
N ARG A 54 5.34 -18.05 9.11
CA ARG A 54 5.47 -19.39 8.48
C ARG A 54 6.24 -19.33 7.16
N PHE A 55 6.03 -18.27 6.38
CA PHE A 55 6.81 -18.05 5.16
C PHE A 55 8.30 -17.89 5.46
N LEU A 56 8.67 -17.09 6.46
CA LEU A 56 10.08 -16.96 6.85
C LEU A 56 10.65 -18.24 7.45
N ASP A 57 9.85 -19.05 8.15
CA ASP A 57 10.30 -20.33 8.72
C ASP A 57 10.80 -21.30 7.63
N ILE A 58 10.24 -21.28 6.42
CA ILE A 58 10.75 -22.06 5.27
C ILE A 58 12.24 -21.75 5.02
N TYR A 59 12.66 -20.52 5.27
CA TYR A 59 14.01 -20.01 4.97
C TYR A 59 14.86 -19.80 6.24
N GLY A 60 14.56 -20.53 7.30
CA GLY A 60 15.30 -20.45 8.57
C GLY A 60 15.19 -19.09 9.25
N LYS A 61 14.02 -18.45 9.18
CA LYS A 61 13.70 -17.13 9.74
C LYS A 61 14.49 -15.96 9.11
N LYS A 62 15.04 -16.18 7.92
CA LYS A 62 15.73 -15.14 7.13
C LYS A 62 14.85 -14.70 5.97
N GLU A 63 15.05 -13.49 5.55
CA GLU A 63 14.39 -12.96 4.34
C GLU A 63 14.96 -13.64 3.09
N PRO A 64 14.14 -14.38 2.30
CA PRO A 64 14.63 -15.09 1.12
C PRO A 64 14.95 -14.12 -0.02
N LYS A 65 15.88 -14.56 -0.87
CA LYS A 65 16.10 -13.96 -2.18
C LYS A 65 15.02 -14.44 -3.16
N PRO A 66 14.70 -13.69 -4.24
CA PRO A 66 13.70 -14.10 -5.24
C PRO A 66 13.94 -15.52 -5.79
N GLN A 67 15.18 -15.90 -6.07
CA GLN A 67 15.49 -17.24 -6.57
C GLN A 67 15.08 -18.36 -5.59
N GLN A 68 15.33 -18.19 -4.29
CA GLN A 68 14.95 -19.18 -3.30
C GLN A 68 13.42 -19.40 -3.25
N ILE A 69 12.64 -18.35 -3.54
CA ILE A 69 11.17 -18.43 -3.60
C ILE A 69 10.73 -19.23 -4.84
N LEU A 70 11.39 -19.05 -5.99
CA LEU A 70 11.12 -19.83 -7.20
C LEU A 70 11.51 -21.30 -7.04
N ASP A 71 12.58 -21.58 -6.31
CA ASP A 71 13.05 -22.95 -6.03
C ASP A 71 12.18 -23.67 -5.00
N THR A 72 11.28 -22.93 -4.31
CA THR A 72 10.34 -23.52 -3.33
C THR A 72 9.13 -24.09 -4.04
N SER A 73 8.78 -25.35 -3.72
CA SER A 73 7.64 -26.00 -4.36
C SER A 73 6.32 -25.29 -4.08
N PHE A 74 5.38 -25.44 -5.01
CA PHE A 74 4.02 -24.91 -4.87
C PHE A 74 3.37 -25.45 -3.58
N GLU A 75 3.51 -26.74 -3.31
CA GLU A 75 2.93 -27.43 -2.14
C GLU A 75 3.47 -26.84 -0.85
N THR A 76 4.77 -26.55 -0.77
CA THR A 76 5.40 -25.93 0.40
C THR A 76 4.83 -24.53 0.67
N LEU A 77 4.71 -23.70 -0.38
CA LEU A 77 4.10 -22.38 -0.25
C LEU A 77 2.58 -22.44 0.06
N ARG A 78 1.90 -23.47 -0.42
CA ARG A 78 0.48 -23.72 -0.07
C ARG A 78 0.31 -24.10 1.40
N ALA A 79 1.19 -24.93 1.92
CA ALA A 79 1.11 -25.48 3.27
C ALA A 79 1.19 -24.40 4.37
N ILE A 80 1.80 -23.24 4.11
CA ILE A 80 1.83 -22.15 5.09
C ILE A 80 0.48 -21.40 5.22
N GLY A 81 -0.50 -21.71 4.36
CA GLY A 81 -1.84 -21.11 4.40
C GLY A 81 -2.14 -20.11 3.26
N LEU A 82 -1.31 -20.07 2.21
CA LEU A 82 -1.61 -19.25 1.01
C LEU A 82 -2.68 -19.93 0.16
N SER A 83 -3.54 -19.14 -0.49
CA SER A 83 -4.39 -19.66 -1.57
C SER A 83 -3.56 -19.97 -2.82
N ASN A 84 -4.08 -20.82 -3.72
CA ASN A 84 -3.40 -21.15 -4.97
C ASN A 84 -3.00 -19.88 -5.76
N ALA A 85 -3.91 -18.91 -5.85
CA ALA A 85 -3.65 -17.65 -6.53
C ALA A 85 -2.50 -16.86 -5.88
N LYS A 86 -2.47 -16.79 -4.54
CA LYS A 86 -1.40 -16.07 -3.81
C LYS A 86 -0.03 -16.73 -3.97
N VAL A 87 0.03 -18.08 -4.04
CA VAL A 87 1.30 -18.78 -4.35
C VAL A 87 1.83 -18.32 -5.70
N HIS A 88 0.98 -18.38 -6.74
CA HIS A 88 1.39 -17.92 -8.08
C HIS A 88 1.77 -16.45 -8.09
N TYR A 89 1.05 -15.58 -7.39
CA TYR A 89 1.36 -14.15 -7.37
C TYR A 89 2.70 -13.86 -6.70
N VAL A 90 3.03 -14.54 -5.61
CA VAL A 90 4.33 -14.43 -4.93
C VAL A 90 5.46 -14.93 -5.87
N GLN A 91 5.27 -16.05 -6.55
CA GLN A 91 6.22 -16.56 -7.54
C GLN A 91 6.35 -15.62 -8.76
N ASN A 92 5.25 -15.02 -9.24
CA ASN A 92 5.29 -14.03 -10.33
C ASN A 92 6.14 -12.80 -9.94
N VAL A 93 5.98 -12.30 -8.69
CA VAL A 93 6.82 -11.20 -8.20
C VAL A 93 8.29 -11.60 -8.18
N ALA A 94 8.60 -12.82 -7.68
CA ALA A 94 9.97 -13.30 -7.63
C ALA A 94 10.59 -13.41 -9.02
N ALA A 95 9.87 -14.01 -9.99
CA ALA A 95 10.31 -14.14 -11.38
C ALA A 95 10.54 -12.77 -12.02
N PHE A 96 9.59 -11.87 -11.89
CA PHE A 96 9.67 -10.51 -12.45
C PHE A 96 10.85 -9.72 -11.86
N CYS A 97 11.10 -9.87 -10.55
CA CYS A 97 12.25 -9.20 -9.93
C CYS A 97 13.58 -9.67 -10.48
N ILE A 98 13.72 -10.96 -10.83
CA ILE A 98 14.93 -11.50 -11.46
C ILE A 98 15.04 -11.01 -12.90
N GLU A 99 13.99 -11.19 -13.70
CA GLU A 99 13.95 -10.83 -15.11
C GLU A 99 14.27 -9.35 -15.37
N HIS A 100 13.66 -8.46 -14.55
CA HIS A 100 13.80 -7.01 -14.69
C HIS A 100 14.85 -6.40 -13.77
N ASN A 101 15.63 -7.21 -13.06
CA ASN A 101 16.64 -6.77 -12.08
C ASN A 101 16.09 -5.76 -11.08
N ILE A 102 14.90 -6.06 -10.49
CA ILE A 102 14.25 -5.19 -9.52
C ILE A 102 14.93 -5.35 -8.16
N ASN A 103 15.39 -4.24 -7.62
CA ASN A 103 15.99 -4.15 -6.30
C ASN A 103 15.70 -2.77 -5.69
N ASP A 104 16.00 -2.61 -4.40
CA ASP A 104 15.71 -1.39 -3.66
C ASP A 104 16.33 -0.15 -4.32
N LYS A 105 17.61 -0.23 -4.76
CA LYS A 105 18.31 0.88 -5.39
C LYS A 105 17.60 1.35 -6.67
N LYS A 106 17.14 0.41 -7.51
CA LYS A 106 16.41 0.73 -8.74
C LYS A 106 15.09 1.44 -8.43
N LEU A 107 14.29 0.88 -7.50
CA LEU A 107 12.99 1.46 -7.13
C LEU A 107 13.12 2.84 -6.48
N LEU A 108 14.16 3.07 -5.69
CA LEU A 108 14.40 4.38 -5.05
C LEU A 108 14.68 5.50 -6.05
N LEU A 109 15.28 5.18 -7.20
CA LEU A 109 15.61 6.14 -8.25
C LEU A 109 14.44 6.44 -9.22
N MET A 110 13.35 5.66 -9.14
CA MET A 110 12.19 5.81 -10.03
C MET A 110 11.15 6.77 -9.44
N SER A 111 10.36 7.40 -10.32
CA SER A 111 9.16 8.15 -9.91
C SER A 111 8.06 7.19 -9.44
N ASN A 112 7.06 7.71 -8.71
CA ASN A 112 5.92 6.91 -8.27
C ASN A 112 5.16 6.31 -9.47
N GLU A 113 4.94 7.10 -10.51
CA GLU A 113 4.25 6.72 -11.74
C GLU A 113 4.98 5.57 -12.43
N SER A 114 6.30 5.71 -12.60
CA SER A 114 7.14 4.66 -13.22
C SER A 114 7.14 3.35 -12.42
N ILE A 115 7.11 3.42 -11.07
CA ILE A 115 6.99 2.24 -10.22
C ILE A 115 5.62 1.59 -10.40
N VAL A 116 4.55 2.37 -10.45
CA VAL A 116 3.19 1.86 -10.67
C VAL A 116 3.11 1.15 -12.02
N GLU A 117 3.54 1.80 -13.10
CA GLU A 117 3.54 1.21 -14.45
C GLU A 117 4.35 -0.08 -14.52
N LEU A 118 5.53 -0.10 -13.89
CA LEU A 118 6.41 -1.27 -13.88
C LEU A 118 5.79 -2.44 -13.10
N LEU A 119 5.38 -2.22 -11.87
CA LEU A 119 4.93 -3.30 -10.98
C LEU A 119 3.53 -3.81 -11.32
N MET A 120 2.68 -3.02 -11.96
CA MET A 120 1.37 -3.47 -12.45
C MET A 120 1.46 -4.47 -13.61
N GLN A 121 2.61 -4.64 -14.25
CA GLN A 121 2.84 -5.71 -15.22
C GLN A 121 2.85 -7.10 -14.57
N ILE A 122 3.08 -7.17 -13.25
CA ILE A 122 3.10 -8.42 -12.52
C ILE A 122 1.67 -8.93 -12.31
N LYS A 123 1.35 -10.12 -12.82
CA LYS A 123 0.04 -10.74 -12.60
C LYS A 123 -0.22 -10.96 -11.10
N GLY A 124 -1.27 -10.32 -10.60
CA GLY A 124 -1.63 -10.36 -9.16
C GLY A 124 -1.27 -9.10 -8.40
N VAL A 125 -0.59 -8.14 -9.03
CA VAL A 125 -0.27 -6.83 -8.45
C VAL A 125 -1.17 -5.77 -9.07
N GLY A 126 -2.07 -5.21 -8.26
CA GLY A 126 -2.93 -4.09 -8.67
C GLY A 126 -2.37 -2.75 -8.19
N LYS A 127 -2.92 -1.66 -8.75
CA LYS A 127 -2.52 -0.28 -8.44
C LYS A 127 -2.53 -0.01 -6.94
N TRP A 128 -3.60 -0.38 -6.24
CA TRP A 128 -3.70 -0.22 -4.79
C TRP A 128 -2.55 -0.91 -4.03
N THR A 129 -2.13 -2.11 -4.45
CA THR A 129 -1.01 -2.83 -3.82
C THR A 129 0.30 -2.08 -3.99
N VAL A 130 0.51 -1.46 -5.16
CA VAL A 130 1.70 -0.64 -5.43
C VAL A 130 1.65 0.66 -4.62
N GLU A 131 0.49 1.31 -4.52
CA GLU A 131 0.31 2.51 -3.70
C GLU A 131 0.63 2.24 -2.22
N MET A 132 0.18 1.09 -1.67
CA MET A 132 0.56 0.67 -0.32
C MET A 132 2.07 0.43 -0.17
N LEU A 133 2.71 -0.15 -1.19
CA LEU A 133 4.16 -0.31 -1.21
C LEU A 133 4.90 1.04 -1.21
N LEU A 134 4.43 1.98 -2.02
CA LEU A 134 4.98 3.35 -2.09
C LEU A 134 4.90 4.05 -0.73
N MET A 135 3.72 4.02 -0.09
CA MET A 135 3.48 4.67 1.20
C MET A 135 4.27 4.01 2.32
N PHE A 136 4.08 2.68 2.52
CA PHE A 136 4.51 1.98 3.73
C PHE A 136 5.88 1.29 3.62
N SER A 137 6.43 1.16 2.42
CA SER A 137 7.74 0.50 2.25
C SER A 137 8.80 1.43 1.65
N LEU A 138 8.41 2.30 0.73
CA LEU A 138 9.30 3.29 0.13
C LEU A 138 9.25 4.66 0.81
N GLY A 139 8.32 4.88 1.75
CA GLY A 139 8.20 6.14 2.48
C GLY A 139 7.86 7.34 1.59
N ARG A 140 7.12 7.12 0.50
CA ARG A 140 6.75 8.19 -0.43
C ARG A 140 5.67 9.07 0.17
N GLU A 141 5.93 10.36 0.30
CA GLU A 141 5.04 11.31 0.98
C GLU A 141 3.84 11.75 0.11
N ASP A 142 3.96 11.67 -1.21
CA ASP A 142 2.95 12.17 -2.15
C ASP A 142 2.28 11.05 -2.94
N VAL A 143 1.56 10.16 -2.25
CA VAL A 143 0.76 9.09 -2.83
C VAL A 143 -0.68 9.22 -2.37
N PHE A 144 -1.64 9.15 -3.31
CA PHE A 144 -3.07 9.17 -2.99
C PHE A 144 -3.76 7.89 -3.48
N ALA A 145 -4.19 7.06 -2.53
CA ALA A 145 -4.83 5.77 -2.80
C ALA A 145 -6.34 5.96 -3.09
N VAL A 146 -6.67 6.51 -4.25
CA VAL A 146 -8.06 6.83 -4.63
C VAL A 146 -8.96 5.60 -4.73
N ASP A 147 -8.40 4.41 -4.96
CA ASP A 147 -9.14 3.14 -5.05
C ASP A 147 -9.27 2.43 -3.69
N ASP A 148 -8.68 2.98 -2.62
CA ASP A 148 -8.85 2.44 -1.28
C ASP A 148 -10.25 2.72 -0.73
N LEU A 149 -10.95 1.66 -0.33
CA LEU A 149 -12.33 1.77 0.17
C LEU A 149 -12.42 2.62 1.44
N GLY A 150 -11.42 2.53 2.32
CA GLY A 150 -11.36 3.32 3.55
C GLY A 150 -11.25 4.81 3.27
N ILE A 151 -10.36 5.18 2.34
CA ILE A 151 -10.18 6.55 1.86
C ILE A 151 -11.46 7.06 1.19
N GLN A 152 -12.07 6.27 0.28
CA GLN A 152 -13.32 6.65 -0.37
C GLN A 152 -14.41 6.95 0.65
N GLN A 153 -14.64 6.05 1.61
CA GLN A 153 -15.65 6.23 2.64
C GLN A 153 -15.37 7.45 3.54
N ALA A 154 -14.11 7.67 3.90
CA ALA A 154 -13.72 8.84 4.70
C ALA A 154 -13.99 10.14 3.92
N MET A 155 -13.58 10.22 2.65
CA MET A 155 -13.78 11.42 1.84
C MET A 155 -15.25 11.68 1.52
N VAL A 156 -16.03 10.64 1.20
CA VAL A 156 -17.47 10.77 0.98
C VAL A 156 -18.13 11.41 2.21
N LYS A 157 -17.80 10.90 3.41
CA LYS A 157 -18.37 11.42 4.66
C LYS A 157 -17.89 12.83 4.97
N LEU A 158 -16.58 13.09 4.83
CA LEU A 158 -15.94 14.35 5.23
C LEU A 158 -16.32 15.50 4.30
N TYR A 159 -16.28 15.25 2.98
CA TYR A 159 -16.55 16.26 1.93
C TYR A 159 -17.99 16.21 1.40
N GLN A 160 -18.86 15.34 1.95
CA GLN A 160 -20.24 15.17 1.53
C GLN A 160 -20.36 14.90 0.00
N LEU A 161 -19.50 14.02 -0.52
CA LEU A 161 -19.45 13.73 -1.95
C LEU A 161 -20.63 12.86 -2.39
N ASP A 162 -21.17 13.16 -3.58
CA ASP A 162 -22.19 12.33 -4.21
C ASP A 162 -21.60 10.96 -4.63
N THR A 163 -22.30 9.89 -4.30
CA THR A 163 -21.90 8.50 -4.59
C THR A 163 -22.66 7.90 -5.77
N GLY A 164 -23.57 8.63 -6.39
CA GLY A 164 -24.43 8.15 -7.48
C GLY A 164 -23.65 7.74 -8.74
N ASN A 165 -22.47 8.34 -8.97
CA ASN A 165 -21.60 7.99 -10.09
C ASN A 165 -20.16 7.78 -9.63
N LYS A 166 -19.70 6.51 -9.68
CA LYS A 166 -18.36 6.14 -9.23
C LYS A 166 -17.22 6.85 -9.97
N LYS A 167 -17.38 7.15 -11.26
CA LYS A 167 -16.37 7.85 -12.05
C LYS A 167 -16.25 9.30 -11.60
N VAL A 168 -17.37 9.99 -11.47
CA VAL A 168 -17.43 11.38 -11.00
C VAL A 168 -16.91 11.49 -9.57
N LEU A 169 -17.29 10.54 -8.69
CA LEU A 169 -16.77 10.48 -7.32
C LEU A 169 -15.24 10.42 -7.32
N LYS A 170 -14.65 9.50 -8.11
CA LYS A 170 -13.21 9.34 -8.20
C LYS A 170 -12.52 10.61 -8.75
N GLU A 171 -13.08 11.23 -9.75
CA GLU A 171 -12.59 12.50 -10.33
C GLU A 171 -12.59 13.61 -9.28
N ASN A 172 -13.69 13.77 -8.52
CA ASN A 172 -13.79 14.75 -7.44
C ASN A 172 -12.75 14.51 -6.35
N MET A 173 -12.57 13.25 -5.92
CA MET A 173 -11.56 12.90 -4.92
C MET A 173 -10.13 13.21 -5.41
N LEU A 174 -9.82 12.91 -6.66
CA LEU A 174 -8.52 13.25 -7.27
C LEU A 174 -8.31 14.75 -7.31
N GLN A 175 -9.34 15.53 -7.68
CA GLN A 175 -9.28 16.99 -7.71
C GLN A 175 -9.03 17.57 -6.30
N ILE A 176 -9.79 17.13 -5.31
CA ILE A 176 -9.60 17.55 -3.91
C ILE A 176 -8.19 17.26 -3.43
N SER A 177 -7.68 16.04 -3.71
CA SER A 177 -6.37 15.62 -3.23
C SER A 177 -5.19 16.39 -3.85
N GLN A 178 -5.38 17.12 -4.94
CA GLN A 178 -4.29 17.89 -5.57
C GLN A 178 -3.70 18.94 -4.63
N GLN A 179 -4.54 19.60 -3.83
CA GLN A 179 -4.08 20.61 -2.87
C GLN A 179 -3.27 20.04 -1.70
N TRP A 180 -3.28 18.71 -1.49
CA TRP A 180 -2.53 18.05 -0.43
C TRP A 180 -1.08 17.75 -0.83
N SER A 181 -0.76 17.83 -2.14
CA SER A 181 0.62 17.64 -2.60
C SER A 181 1.55 18.70 -1.97
N PRO A 182 2.74 18.31 -1.53
CA PRO A 182 3.42 17.02 -1.69
C PRO A 182 3.22 16.02 -0.54
N TYR A 183 2.11 16.11 0.24
CA TYR A 183 1.89 15.33 1.47
C TYR A 183 0.63 14.46 1.42
N LYS A 184 0.21 13.98 0.23
CA LYS A 184 -1.00 13.17 0.06
C LYS A 184 -1.03 11.90 0.90
N THR A 185 0.14 11.27 1.12
CA THR A 185 0.25 10.08 1.98
C THR A 185 -0.18 10.39 3.41
N TYR A 186 0.27 11.50 3.97
CA TYR A 186 -0.14 11.92 5.32
C TYR A 186 -1.63 12.22 5.40
N ALA A 187 -2.21 12.84 4.36
CA ALA A 187 -3.65 13.02 4.29
C ALA A 187 -4.41 11.68 4.33
N CYS A 188 -3.96 10.69 3.54
CA CYS A 188 -4.52 9.34 3.57
C CYS A 188 -4.45 8.71 4.98
N LEU A 189 -3.31 8.83 5.68
CA LEU A 189 -3.12 8.29 7.01
C LEU A 189 -4.08 8.94 8.03
N HIS A 190 -4.28 10.25 7.96
CA HIS A 190 -5.25 10.94 8.80
C HIS A 190 -6.69 10.54 8.47
N LEU A 191 -7.05 10.38 7.20
CA LEU A 191 -8.38 9.91 6.79
C LEU A 191 -8.68 8.49 7.29
N TRP A 192 -7.72 7.57 7.23
CA TRP A 192 -7.88 6.23 7.82
C TRP A 192 -8.08 6.29 9.33
N ASN A 193 -7.21 7.02 10.05
CA ASN A 193 -7.32 7.17 11.49
C ASN A 193 -8.66 7.79 11.92
N TRP A 194 -9.08 8.86 11.23
CA TRP A 194 -10.37 9.51 11.51
C TRP A 194 -11.55 8.56 11.31
N LYS A 195 -11.51 7.73 10.27
CA LYS A 195 -12.55 6.73 10.02
C LYS A 195 -12.56 5.64 11.09
N GLU A 196 -11.39 5.13 11.53
CA GLU A 196 -11.29 4.07 12.53
C GLU A 196 -11.74 4.53 13.92
N LEU A 197 -11.43 5.75 14.28
CA LEU A 197 -11.85 6.33 15.56
C LEU A 197 -13.36 6.59 15.66
N GLY A 198 -14.10 6.43 14.57
CA GLY A 198 -15.54 6.60 14.54
C GLY A 198 -16.00 8.01 14.93
N VAL A 199 -15.15 9.02 14.75
CA VAL A 199 -15.45 10.40 15.17
C VAL A 199 -16.71 10.86 14.47
N LYS A 200 -17.75 11.16 15.30
CA LYS A 200 -18.97 11.81 14.82
C LYS A 200 -18.57 13.16 14.25
N THR A 201 -18.96 13.41 13.00
CA THR A 201 -18.91 14.75 12.42
C THR A 201 -19.63 15.73 13.35
N PRO A 202 -19.11 16.95 13.53
CA PRO A 202 -19.78 17.99 14.32
C PRO A 202 -21.15 18.33 13.74
#